data_4d8caf31f5d124e6b19ba81c8380d9ec
#
_entry.id   4d8caf31f5d124e6b19ba81c8380d9ec
#
_cell.length_a   1.000
_cell.length_b   1.000
_cell.length_c   1.000
_cell.angle_alpha   90.00
_cell.angle_beta   90.00
_cell.angle_gamma   90.00
#
_symmetry.space_group_name_H-M   'P 1'
#
loop_
_entity.id
_entity.type
_entity.pdbx_description
1 polymer ?
#
loop_
_entity_poly.entity_id
_entity_poly.type
_entity_poly.pdbx_seq_one_letter_code
_entity_poly.pdbx_strand_id
1 'polypeptide(L)'
;LKKSNPVLLEYHQPFDSSAYTMTLHPAGHCLGSAQALIESKVTGERLLYTGDIKSRPSPTNEPLEAVPCDTLVIEATYGKPEYVFPPQEQVLETAFKTLKMWLSRGERPVIQGWRLGKSQELLHHLLGKGFDVMVEESIYLGTQIYLEAGVTFPGKVRMFEGDWHEGWVLLFPPGKRREVLKQFRGKRTLEMTGWALSGAMPW
;
A
#
# COMPACT_ATOMS: atom_id res chain seq x y z
N LEU A 1 -19.61 21.88 -8.73
CA LEU A 1 -18.68 21.91 -7.61
C LEU A 1 -17.70 23.06 -7.85
N LYS A 2 -17.66 24.06 -6.95
CA LYS A 2 -16.62 25.10 -6.99
C LYS A 2 -15.27 24.40 -6.89
N LYS A 3 -14.33 24.72 -7.78
CA LYS A 3 -12.94 24.28 -7.64
C LYS A 3 -12.40 24.87 -6.32
N SER A 4 -12.31 24.02 -5.30
CA SER A 4 -11.56 24.36 -4.10
C SER A 4 -10.08 24.39 -4.47
N ASN A 5 -9.38 25.45 -4.13
CA ASN A 5 -7.92 25.43 -4.22
C ASN A 5 -7.42 24.54 -3.08
N PRO A 6 -6.75 23.42 -3.34
CA PRO A 6 -6.19 22.58 -2.29
C PRO A 6 -5.07 23.36 -1.57
N VAL A 7 -5.00 23.21 -0.25
CA VAL A 7 -3.86 23.68 0.55
C VAL A 7 -2.96 22.47 0.77
N LEU A 8 -1.72 22.56 0.31
CA LEU A 8 -0.70 21.54 0.57
C LEU A 8 -0.07 21.81 1.93
N LEU A 9 -0.02 20.79 2.77
CA LEU A 9 0.59 20.85 4.09
C LEU A 9 1.71 19.81 4.17
N GLU A 10 2.85 20.22 4.67
CA GLU A 10 3.95 19.32 5.01
C GLU A 10 3.71 18.69 6.38
N TYR A 11 4.33 17.56 6.64
CA TYR A 11 4.32 16.99 7.99
C TYR A 11 4.92 17.95 9.00
N HIS A 12 4.37 17.98 10.21
CA HIS A 12 4.81 18.78 11.36
C HIS A 12 4.69 20.29 11.14
N GLN A 13 4.12 20.75 10.03
CA GLN A 13 3.82 22.16 9.83
C GLN A 13 2.40 22.48 10.30
N PRO A 14 2.23 23.34 11.32
CA PRO A 14 0.91 23.68 11.81
C PRO A 14 0.17 24.56 10.79
N PHE A 15 -1.08 24.19 10.54
CA PHE A 15 -2.06 25.03 9.87
C PHE A 15 -2.96 25.70 10.90
N ASP A 16 -2.91 27.01 10.96
CA ASP A 16 -3.66 27.81 11.92
C ASP A 16 -4.99 28.32 11.37
N SER A 17 -6.07 28.06 12.10
CA SER A 17 -7.37 28.73 11.94
C SER A 17 -7.69 29.60 13.15
N SER A 18 -8.82 30.29 13.12
CA SER A 18 -9.28 31.07 14.29
C SER A 18 -9.66 30.21 15.50
N ALA A 19 -10.08 28.95 15.28
CA ALA A 19 -10.63 28.05 16.30
C ALA A 19 -9.69 26.93 16.70
N TYR A 20 -8.80 26.49 15.81
CA TYR A 20 -7.93 25.34 16.02
C TYR A 20 -6.61 25.47 15.27
N THR A 21 -5.64 24.69 15.70
CA THR A 21 -4.41 24.38 14.96
C THR A 21 -4.48 22.94 14.47
N MET A 22 -4.10 22.67 13.23
CA MET A 22 -4.03 21.31 12.67
C MET A 22 -2.60 21.00 12.24
N THR A 23 -2.09 19.85 12.64
CA THR A 23 -0.76 19.36 12.25
C THR A 23 -0.89 17.96 11.66
N LEU A 24 -0.23 17.72 10.52
CA LEU A 24 -0.17 16.40 9.89
C LEU A 24 1.04 15.62 10.41
N HIS A 25 0.82 14.34 10.70
CA HIS A 25 1.85 13.38 11.12
C HIS A 25 1.81 12.13 10.24
N PRO A 26 2.93 11.46 9.98
CA PRO A 26 2.94 10.23 9.19
C PRO A 26 2.00 9.15 9.73
N ALA A 27 1.18 8.56 8.86
CA ALA A 27 0.23 7.49 9.19
C ALA A 27 0.78 6.08 8.91
N GLY A 28 1.92 5.96 8.23
CA GLY A 28 2.57 4.67 7.93
C GLY A 28 1.88 3.80 6.88
N HIS A 29 0.72 4.22 6.37
CA HIS A 29 -0.11 3.40 5.48
C HIS A 29 0.44 3.32 4.05
N CYS A 30 0.76 4.44 3.46
CA CYS A 30 1.44 4.59 2.17
C CYS A 30 2.23 5.90 2.15
N LEU A 31 3.01 6.13 1.11
CA LEU A 31 3.76 7.37 0.93
C LEU A 31 2.84 8.59 1.02
N GLY A 32 3.17 9.55 1.89
CA GLY A 32 2.40 10.76 2.11
C GLY A 32 1.10 10.57 2.90
N SER A 33 0.80 9.36 3.43
CA SER A 33 -0.37 9.15 4.28
C SER A 33 -0.23 9.86 5.63
N ALA A 34 -1.26 10.60 6.04
CA ALA A 34 -1.20 11.46 7.20
C ALA A 34 -2.30 11.19 8.21
N GLN A 35 -1.93 11.30 9.49
CA GLN A 35 -2.84 11.52 10.61
C GLN A 35 -3.01 13.03 10.80
N ALA A 36 -4.17 13.48 11.22
CA ALA A 36 -4.44 14.89 11.53
C ALA A 36 -4.61 15.09 13.03
N LEU A 37 -3.67 15.78 13.66
CA LEU A 37 -3.80 16.27 15.02
C LEU A 37 -4.49 17.64 14.97
N ILE A 38 -5.61 17.76 15.66
CA ILE A 38 -6.40 18.99 15.75
C ILE A 38 -6.40 19.44 17.22
N GLU A 39 -5.89 20.63 17.47
CA GLU A 39 -5.78 21.22 18.79
C GLU A 39 -6.69 22.44 18.90
N SER A 40 -7.63 22.40 19.83
CA SER A 40 -8.58 23.49 20.09
C SER A 40 -7.88 24.70 20.72
N LYS A 41 -8.01 25.86 20.11
CA LYS A 41 -7.49 27.13 20.69
C LYS A 41 -8.30 27.64 21.87
N VAL A 42 -9.50 27.10 22.10
CA VAL A 42 -10.39 27.49 23.20
C VAL A 42 -10.17 26.62 24.43
N THR A 43 -10.11 25.29 24.24
CA THR A 43 -10.02 24.33 25.36
C THR A 43 -8.63 23.72 25.53
N GLY A 44 -7.78 23.79 24.52
CA GLY A 44 -6.49 23.09 24.50
C GLY A 44 -6.63 21.58 24.24
N GLU A 45 -7.83 21.04 24.06
CA GLU A 45 -8.07 19.62 23.78
C GLU A 45 -7.49 19.22 22.43
N ARG A 46 -6.91 18.01 22.39
CA ARG A 46 -6.22 17.43 21.24
C ARG A 46 -6.98 16.23 20.71
N LEU A 47 -7.47 16.32 19.49
CA LEU A 47 -8.10 15.23 18.77
C LEU A 47 -7.17 14.73 17.68
N LEU A 48 -6.91 13.41 17.65
CA LEU A 48 -6.17 12.76 16.57
C LEU A 48 -7.13 11.95 15.70
N TYR A 49 -7.19 12.28 14.40
CA TYR A 49 -7.85 11.48 13.37
C TYR A 49 -6.78 10.74 12.56
N THR A 50 -6.80 9.41 12.62
CA THR A 50 -5.70 8.62 12.06
C THR A 50 -5.75 8.48 10.53
N GLY A 51 -6.92 8.58 9.91
CA GLY A 51 -7.10 7.99 8.58
C GLY A 51 -6.76 6.50 8.60
N ASP A 52 -6.39 5.94 7.45
CA ASP A 52 -5.86 4.57 7.37
C ASP A 52 -4.42 4.52 7.89
N ILE A 53 -4.14 3.63 8.83
CA ILE A 53 -2.82 3.52 9.48
C ILE A 53 -2.16 2.16 9.23
N LYS A 54 -0.84 2.15 9.34
CA LYS A 54 -0.05 0.92 9.36
C LYS A 54 1.10 1.07 10.36
N SER A 55 1.03 0.29 11.44
CA SER A 55 2.03 0.33 12.51
C SER A 55 3.35 -0.35 12.16
N ARG A 56 3.34 -1.26 11.19
CA ARG A 56 4.56 -1.95 10.73
C ARG A 56 5.34 -1.07 9.75
N PRO A 57 6.65 -0.91 9.92
CA PRO A 57 7.48 -0.17 8.98
C PRO A 57 7.39 -0.73 7.55
N SER A 58 7.53 0.12 6.57
CA SER A 58 7.57 -0.20 5.16
C SER A 58 8.84 0.39 4.53
N PRO A 59 9.48 -0.31 3.58
CA PRO A 59 10.64 0.25 2.87
C PRO A 59 10.27 1.36 1.88
N THR A 60 8.97 1.64 1.69
CA THR A 60 8.49 2.54 0.64
C THR A 60 7.73 3.76 1.13
N ASN A 61 7.62 3.95 2.44
CA ASN A 61 6.94 5.12 3.02
C ASN A 61 7.43 5.39 4.44
N GLU A 62 7.06 6.55 4.96
CA GLU A 62 7.35 6.99 6.32
C GLU A 62 6.69 6.03 7.33
N PRO A 63 7.33 5.75 8.48
CA PRO A 63 6.72 4.96 9.55
C PRO A 63 5.59 5.74 10.23
N LEU A 64 4.65 5.01 10.83
CA LEU A 64 3.63 5.59 11.71
C LEU A 64 4.30 6.36 12.86
N GLU A 65 3.87 7.58 13.10
CA GLU A 65 4.24 8.37 14.27
C GLU A 65 3.19 8.23 15.37
N ALA A 66 3.60 7.90 16.59
CA ALA A 66 2.71 7.87 17.73
C ALA A 66 2.53 9.30 18.28
N VAL A 67 1.32 9.83 18.20
CA VAL A 67 0.99 11.19 18.62
C VAL A 67 0.08 11.16 19.84
N PRO A 68 0.48 11.75 20.98
CA PRO A 68 -0.40 11.88 22.16
C PRO A 68 -1.62 12.75 21.85
N CYS A 69 -2.79 12.33 22.34
CA CYS A 69 -4.05 13.06 22.17
C CYS A 69 -5.02 12.76 23.32
N ASP A 70 -6.02 13.61 23.52
CA ASP A 70 -7.08 13.40 24.49
C ASP A 70 -8.21 12.56 23.90
N THR A 71 -8.49 12.76 22.61
CA THR A 71 -9.50 11.99 21.85
C THR A 71 -8.86 11.38 20.61
N LEU A 72 -9.04 10.06 20.45
CA LEU A 72 -8.55 9.31 19.30
C LEU A 72 -9.73 8.85 18.43
N VAL A 73 -9.70 9.22 17.15
CA VAL A 73 -10.58 8.68 16.10
C VAL A 73 -9.74 7.79 15.20
N ILE A 74 -9.92 6.48 15.35
CA ILE A 74 -9.08 5.46 14.71
C ILE A 74 -9.89 4.57 13.76
N GLU A 75 -9.27 4.17 12.64
CA GLU A 75 -9.81 3.15 11.75
C GLU A 75 -9.92 1.79 12.44
N ALA A 76 -10.80 0.92 11.93
CA ALA A 76 -11.00 -0.43 12.45
C ALA A 76 -11.22 -1.46 11.33
N THR A 77 -10.53 -1.33 10.20
CA THR A 77 -10.63 -2.22 9.03
C THR A 77 -10.45 -3.69 9.43
N TYR A 78 -9.54 -3.97 10.33
CA TYR A 78 -9.28 -5.29 10.90
C TYR A 78 -9.49 -5.31 12.42
N GLY A 79 -10.46 -4.55 12.91
CA GLY A 79 -10.75 -4.39 14.34
C GLY A 79 -11.45 -5.56 15.03
N LYS A 80 -11.60 -6.71 14.37
CA LYS A 80 -12.21 -7.91 14.95
C LYS A 80 -11.16 -8.90 15.46
N PRO A 81 -11.46 -9.68 16.51
CA PRO A 81 -10.52 -10.63 17.12
C PRO A 81 -9.97 -11.70 16.16
N GLU A 82 -10.72 -12.05 15.12
CA GLU A 82 -10.30 -13.06 14.13
C GLU A 82 -9.14 -12.60 13.23
N TYR A 83 -8.87 -11.29 13.14
CA TYR A 83 -7.79 -10.77 12.32
C TYR A 83 -6.43 -10.78 13.02
N VAL A 84 -5.97 -11.98 13.37
CA VAL A 84 -4.62 -12.19 13.89
C VAL A 84 -3.69 -12.51 12.74
N PHE A 85 -2.90 -11.52 12.30
CA PHE A 85 -2.00 -11.68 11.17
C PHE A 85 -0.70 -12.39 11.57
N PRO A 86 -0.23 -13.35 10.75
CA PRO A 86 1.10 -13.92 10.95
C PRO A 86 2.18 -12.84 10.72
N PRO A 87 3.41 -13.08 11.20
CA PRO A 87 4.54 -12.19 10.90
C PRO A 87 4.70 -11.98 9.39
N GLN A 88 4.89 -10.73 8.97
CA GLN A 88 5.00 -10.36 7.55
C GLN A 88 6.07 -11.14 6.81
N GLU A 89 7.21 -11.39 7.45
CA GLU A 89 8.32 -12.15 6.87
C GLU A 89 7.90 -13.57 6.50
N GLN A 90 7.12 -14.25 7.34
CA GLN A 90 6.61 -15.59 7.04
C GLN A 90 5.66 -15.59 5.85
N VAL A 91 4.79 -14.57 5.76
CA VAL A 91 3.86 -14.40 4.63
C VAL A 91 4.65 -14.17 3.34
N LEU A 92 5.62 -13.27 3.35
CA LEU A 92 6.47 -12.98 2.20
C LEU A 92 7.31 -14.19 1.79
N GLU A 93 7.93 -14.92 2.73
CA GLU A 93 8.66 -16.13 2.41
C GLU A 93 7.78 -17.20 1.75
N THR A 94 6.57 -17.41 2.27
CA THR A 94 5.60 -18.35 1.68
C THR A 94 5.23 -17.91 0.27
N ALA A 95 4.96 -16.62 0.07
CA ALA A 95 4.69 -16.07 -1.25
C ALA A 95 5.86 -16.30 -2.21
N PHE A 96 7.11 -15.99 -1.81
CA PHE A 96 8.29 -16.17 -2.65
C PHE A 96 8.56 -17.65 -3.00
N LYS A 97 8.39 -18.57 -2.05
CA LYS A 97 8.47 -20.02 -2.33
C LYS A 97 7.42 -20.45 -3.34
N THR A 98 6.19 -19.98 -3.19
CA THR A 98 5.08 -20.28 -4.12
C THR A 98 5.38 -19.73 -5.52
N LEU A 99 5.85 -18.50 -5.64
CA LEU A 99 6.19 -17.87 -6.91
C LEU A 99 7.33 -18.64 -7.62
N LYS A 100 8.40 -18.98 -6.91
CA LYS A 100 9.51 -19.77 -7.45
C LYS A 100 9.04 -21.14 -7.95
N MET A 101 8.17 -21.82 -7.21
CA MET A 101 7.57 -23.09 -7.62
C MET A 101 6.74 -22.93 -8.88
N TRP A 102 5.92 -21.90 -9.01
CA TRP A 102 5.12 -21.65 -10.21
C TRP A 102 5.99 -21.34 -11.43
N LEU A 103 6.99 -20.46 -11.25
CA LEU A 103 7.94 -20.12 -12.32
C LEU A 103 8.73 -21.34 -12.80
N SER A 104 9.18 -22.23 -11.90
CA SER A 104 9.90 -23.46 -12.28
C SER A 104 9.06 -24.45 -13.07
N ARG A 105 7.74 -24.33 -13.04
CA ARG A 105 6.78 -25.11 -13.82
C ARG A 105 6.35 -24.44 -15.13
N GLY A 106 6.94 -23.28 -15.46
CA GLY A 106 6.52 -22.48 -16.62
C GLY A 106 5.15 -21.83 -16.46
N GLU A 107 4.63 -21.76 -15.21
CA GLU A 107 3.37 -21.09 -14.92
C GLU A 107 3.58 -19.57 -14.89
N ARG A 108 2.47 -18.80 -14.99
CA ARG A 108 2.46 -17.35 -15.08
C ARG A 108 1.93 -16.74 -13.78
N PRO A 109 2.79 -16.35 -12.83
CA PRO A 109 2.37 -15.80 -11.55
C PRO A 109 1.80 -14.39 -11.68
N VAL A 110 0.60 -14.18 -11.11
CA VAL A 110 -0.03 -12.87 -10.92
C VAL A 110 -0.18 -12.64 -9.44
N ILE A 111 0.36 -11.54 -8.93
CA ILE A 111 0.09 -11.08 -7.56
C ILE A 111 -0.92 -9.96 -7.62
N GLN A 112 -1.96 -10.04 -6.79
CA GLN A 112 -2.94 -8.97 -6.67
C GLN A 112 -2.72 -8.17 -5.38
N GLY A 113 -2.62 -6.85 -5.55
CA GLY A 113 -2.49 -5.88 -4.46
C GLY A 113 -3.14 -4.55 -4.81
N TRP A 114 -3.50 -3.75 -3.80
CA TRP A 114 -4.00 -2.40 -4.02
C TRP A 114 -3.00 -1.55 -4.80
N ARG A 115 -3.52 -0.68 -5.69
CA ARG A 115 -2.71 0.13 -6.63
C ARG A 115 -1.66 0.97 -5.94
N LEU A 116 -2.00 1.54 -4.78
CA LEU A 116 -1.14 2.46 -4.03
C LEU A 116 -0.79 1.87 -2.66
N GLY A 117 0.42 2.10 -2.18
CA GLY A 117 0.96 1.61 -0.92
C GLY A 117 1.35 0.13 -0.99
N LYS A 118 0.36 -0.76 -0.97
CA LYS A 118 0.58 -2.21 -0.94
C LYS A 118 1.37 -2.75 -2.13
N SER A 119 1.06 -2.28 -3.33
CA SER A 119 1.76 -2.74 -4.53
C SER A 119 3.20 -2.25 -4.58
N GLN A 120 3.50 -1.04 -4.14
CA GLN A 120 4.86 -0.53 -4.10
C GLN A 120 5.70 -1.28 -3.06
N GLU A 121 5.15 -1.58 -1.89
CA GLU A 121 5.81 -2.40 -0.88
C GLU A 121 6.11 -3.82 -1.40
N LEU A 122 5.11 -4.49 -2.01
CA LEU A 122 5.29 -5.80 -2.62
C LEU A 122 6.34 -5.78 -3.74
N LEU A 123 6.30 -4.77 -4.60
CA LEU A 123 7.26 -4.59 -5.68
C LEU A 123 8.68 -4.46 -5.13
N HIS A 124 8.89 -3.65 -4.08
CA HIS A 124 10.18 -3.51 -3.42
C HIS A 124 10.70 -4.86 -2.91
N HIS A 125 9.86 -5.64 -2.23
CA HIS A 125 10.24 -6.95 -1.70
C HIS A 125 10.53 -7.97 -2.81
N LEU A 126 9.74 -8.00 -3.88
CA LEU A 126 9.93 -8.91 -5.01
C LEU A 126 11.26 -8.63 -5.73
N LEU A 127 11.51 -7.37 -6.06
CA LEU A 127 12.76 -6.96 -6.70
C LEU A 127 13.97 -7.24 -5.80
N GLY A 128 13.87 -7.00 -4.49
CA GLY A 128 14.91 -7.31 -3.51
C GLY A 128 15.20 -8.80 -3.35
N LYS A 129 14.27 -9.67 -3.77
CA LYS A 129 14.47 -11.14 -3.82
C LYS A 129 14.89 -11.64 -5.19
N GLY A 130 15.18 -10.74 -6.12
CA GLY A 130 15.66 -11.04 -7.47
C GLY A 130 14.61 -11.55 -8.45
N PHE A 131 13.32 -11.25 -8.21
CA PHE A 131 12.28 -11.52 -9.20
C PHE A 131 12.30 -10.45 -10.29
N ASP A 132 12.10 -10.87 -11.53
CA ASP A 132 11.73 -9.96 -12.61
C ASP A 132 10.22 -9.66 -12.52
N VAL A 133 9.86 -8.38 -12.45
CA VAL A 133 8.48 -7.97 -12.18
C VAL A 133 7.97 -7.00 -13.23
N MET A 134 6.81 -7.33 -13.78
CA MET A 134 5.98 -6.39 -14.53
C MET A 134 4.88 -5.87 -13.62
N VAL A 135 4.49 -4.61 -13.81
CA VAL A 135 3.39 -4.00 -13.08
C VAL A 135 2.33 -3.44 -14.02
N GLU A 136 1.07 -3.57 -13.65
CA GLU A 136 -0.02 -2.95 -14.41
C GLU A 136 0.13 -1.42 -14.41
N GLU A 137 -0.36 -0.76 -15.47
CA GLU A 137 -0.21 0.68 -15.74
C GLU A 137 -0.49 1.58 -14.53
N SER A 138 -1.60 1.35 -13.81
CA SER A 138 -1.94 2.20 -12.66
C SER A 138 -0.99 2.01 -11.46
N ILE A 139 -0.41 0.82 -11.32
CA ILE A 139 0.64 0.54 -10.33
C ILE A 139 1.95 1.18 -10.79
N TYR A 140 2.25 1.10 -12.10
CA TYR A 140 3.43 1.73 -12.67
C TYR A 140 3.42 3.24 -12.44
N LEU A 141 2.34 3.92 -12.80
CA LEU A 141 2.18 5.37 -12.59
C LEU A 141 2.29 5.74 -11.10
N GLY A 142 1.65 4.97 -10.22
CA GLY A 142 1.82 5.15 -8.78
C GLY A 142 3.28 5.00 -8.34
N THR A 143 4.00 4.02 -8.90
CA THR A 143 5.41 3.78 -8.56
C THR A 143 6.33 4.92 -9.05
N GLN A 144 6.01 5.58 -10.18
CA GLN A 144 6.75 6.76 -10.63
C GLN A 144 6.67 7.89 -9.60
N ILE A 145 5.52 8.13 -8.98
CA ILE A 145 5.36 9.12 -7.90
C ILE A 145 6.28 8.78 -6.71
N TYR A 146 6.39 7.49 -6.35
CA TYR A 146 7.31 7.06 -5.29
C TYR A 146 8.78 7.32 -5.65
N LEU A 147 9.18 7.07 -6.90
CA LEU A 147 10.53 7.35 -7.40
C LEU A 147 10.82 8.85 -7.39
N GLU A 148 9.89 9.68 -7.84
CA GLU A 148 9.99 11.15 -7.81
C GLU A 148 10.12 11.69 -6.38
N ALA A 149 9.48 11.05 -5.41
CA ALA A 149 9.61 11.36 -3.99
C ALA A 149 10.87 10.79 -3.33
N GLY A 150 11.77 10.16 -4.09
CA GLY A 150 13.06 9.67 -3.60
C GLY A 150 13.05 8.23 -3.05
N VAL A 151 11.93 7.52 -3.13
CA VAL A 151 11.89 6.09 -2.78
C VAL A 151 12.67 5.28 -3.80
N THR A 152 13.56 4.42 -3.34
CA THR A 152 14.36 3.56 -4.22
C THR A 152 13.82 2.14 -4.28
N PHE A 153 13.94 1.51 -5.45
CA PHE A 153 13.59 0.11 -5.65
C PHE A 153 14.84 -0.68 -6.03
N PRO A 154 15.04 -1.90 -5.47
CA PRO A 154 16.27 -2.68 -5.70
C PRO A 154 16.27 -3.41 -7.05
N GLY A 155 15.77 -2.79 -8.11
CA GLY A 155 15.69 -3.34 -9.45
C GLY A 155 14.90 -2.44 -10.41
N LYS A 156 14.79 -2.90 -11.67
CA LYS A 156 14.03 -2.16 -12.69
C LYS A 156 12.54 -2.47 -12.61
N VAL A 157 11.74 -1.42 -12.60
CA VAL A 157 10.29 -1.52 -12.71
C VAL A 157 9.90 -1.48 -14.19
N ARG A 158 9.14 -2.47 -14.65
CA ARG A 158 8.63 -2.52 -16.02
C ARG A 158 7.10 -2.46 -16.04
N MET A 159 6.58 -1.66 -16.93
CA MET A 159 5.13 -1.63 -17.19
C MET A 159 4.73 -2.87 -18.00
N PHE A 160 3.57 -3.45 -17.66
CA PHE A 160 2.94 -4.50 -18.42
C PHE A 160 2.20 -3.90 -19.62
N GLU A 161 2.66 -4.18 -20.82
CA GLU A 161 2.13 -3.65 -22.09
C GLU A 161 1.20 -4.63 -22.82
N GLY A 162 0.79 -5.71 -22.15
CA GLY A 162 -0.10 -6.72 -22.72
C GLY A 162 0.58 -8.03 -23.08
N ASP A 163 1.89 -8.06 -23.24
CA ASP A 163 2.67 -9.25 -23.53
C ASP A 163 3.28 -9.85 -22.26
N TRP A 164 3.22 -11.18 -22.15
CA TRP A 164 3.78 -11.89 -21.01
C TRP A 164 5.23 -12.28 -21.28
N HIS A 165 6.14 -11.85 -20.43
CA HIS A 165 7.52 -12.31 -20.45
C HIS A 165 7.66 -13.59 -19.60
N GLU A 166 8.18 -14.67 -20.18
CA GLU A 166 8.43 -15.93 -19.46
C GLU A 166 9.42 -15.72 -18.32
N GLY A 167 9.14 -16.37 -17.18
CA GLY A 167 9.95 -16.20 -15.97
C GLY A 167 9.63 -14.96 -15.14
N TRP A 168 8.70 -14.11 -15.59
CA TRP A 168 8.33 -12.86 -14.89
C TRP A 168 7.08 -13.01 -14.03
N VAL A 169 7.03 -12.20 -12.99
CA VAL A 169 5.86 -12.03 -12.11
C VAL A 169 5.09 -10.77 -12.55
N LEU A 170 3.77 -10.86 -12.61
CA LEU A 170 2.90 -9.71 -12.88
C LEU A 170 2.24 -9.23 -11.57
N LEU A 171 2.47 -7.98 -11.21
CA LEU A 171 1.74 -7.31 -10.14
C LEU A 171 0.55 -6.53 -10.73
N PHE A 172 -0.66 -6.86 -10.27
CA PHE A 172 -1.90 -6.41 -10.90
C PHE A 172 -2.93 -5.99 -9.83
N PRO A 173 -3.71 -4.91 -10.03
CA PRO A 173 -4.72 -4.50 -9.07
C PRO A 173 -5.93 -5.43 -9.11
N PRO A 174 -6.67 -5.59 -8.00
CA PRO A 174 -7.95 -6.30 -8.01
C PRO A 174 -9.02 -5.53 -8.82
N GLY A 175 -10.08 -6.23 -9.27
CA GLY A 175 -11.25 -5.62 -9.89
C GLY A 175 -11.43 -5.89 -11.39
N LYS A 176 -12.13 -4.99 -12.09
CA LYS A 176 -12.68 -5.20 -13.44
C LYS A 176 -11.65 -5.48 -14.55
N ARG A 177 -10.39 -5.10 -14.40
CA ARG A 177 -9.32 -5.34 -15.40
C ARG A 177 -8.85 -6.80 -15.48
N ARG A 178 -9.41 -7.70 -14.67
CA ARG A 178 -9.13 -9.16 -14.73
C ARG A 178 -9.38 -9.79 -16.11
N GLU A 179 -10.22 -9.18 -16.93
CA GLU A 179 -10.50 -9.65 -18.30
C GLU A 179 -9.22 -9.79 -19.14
N VAL A 180 -8.30 -8.81 -19.03
CA VAL A 180 -7.01 -8.84 -19.72
C VAL A 180 -6.20 -10.10 -19.35
N LEU A 181 -6.36 -10.59 -18.13
CA LEU A 181 -5.64 -11.77 -17.65
C LEU A 181 -6.22 -13.08 -18.16
N LYS A 182 -7.47 -13.11 -18.69
CA LYS A 182 -8.12 -14.34 -19.17
C LYS A 182 -7.42 -14.93 -20.39
N GLN A 183 -6.76 -14.13 -21.20
CA GLN A 183 -6.03 -14.57 -22.38
C GLN A 183 -4.79 -15.43 -22.07
N PHE A 184 -4.24 -15.31 -20.86
CA PHE A 184 -3.01 -16.00 -20.50
C PHE A 184 -3.32 -17.39 -19.91
N ARG A 185 -2.93 -18.44 -20.63
CA ARG A 185 -2.99 -19.83 -20.14
C ARG A 185 -1.93 -20.07 -19.06
N GLY A 186 -2.20 -20.96 -18.13
CA GLY A 186 -1.24 -21.31 -17.06
C GLY A 186 -1.00 -20.21 -16.03
N LYS A 187 -1.85 -19.17 -15.98
CA LYS A 187 -1.75 -18.17 -14.93
C LYS A 187 -2.13 -18.73 -13.56
N ARG A 188 -1.40 -18.31 -12.55
CA ARG A 188 -1.68 -18.55 -11.13
C ARG A 188 -1.79 -17.22 -10.41
N THR A 189 -2.81 -17.07 -9.59
CA THR A 189 -3.05 -15.82 -8.87
C THR A 189 -2.79 -16.00 -7.38
N LEU A 190 -2.02 -15.09 -6.81
CA LEU A 190 -1.80 -14.93 -5.39
C LEU A 190 -2.40 -13.59 -4.96
N GLU A 191 -3.33 -13.60 -4.03
CA GLU A 191 -3.95 -12.39 -3.50
C GLU A 191 -3.32 -12.02 -2.16
N MET A 192 -2.72 -10.82 -2.10
CA MET A 192 -2.03 -10.31 -0.91
C MET A 192 -2.94 -9.32 -0.18
N THR A 193 -3.87 -9.85 0.59
CA THR A 193 -4.86 -9.07 1.33
C THR A 193 -5.11 -9.63 2.73
N GLY A 194 -5.38 -8.75 3.71
CA GLY A 194 -5.78 -9.15 5.05
C GLY A 194 -7.15 -9.85 5.09
N TRP A 195 -8.03 -9.59 4.12
CA TRP A 195 -9.34 -10.25 4.01
C TRP A 195 -9.26 -11.75 3.73
N ALA A 196 -8.11 -12.25 3.30
CA ALA A 196 -7.90 -13.68 3.08
C ALA A 196 -8.09 -14.53 4.35
N LEU A 197 -7.91 -13.95 5.55
CA LEU A 197 -8.13 -14.66 6.82
C LEU A 197 -9.60 -14.98 7.09
N SER A 198 -10.52 -14.13 6.65
CA SER A 198 -11.97 -14.35 6.83
C SER A 198 -12.60 -15.16 5.71
N GLY A 199 -11.86 -15.49 4.64
CA GLY A 199 -12.41 -16.07 3.42
C GLY A 199 -13.33 -15.11 2.64
N ALA A 200 -13.53 -13.91 3.13
CA ALA A 200 -14.29 -12.86 2.45
C ALA A 200 -13.38 -12.06 1.54
N MET A 201 -13.70 -12.09 0.24
CA MET A 201 -13.01 -11.25 -0.75
C MET A 201 -13.91 -10.06 -1.05
N PRO A 202 -13.49 -8.83 -0.77
CA PRO A 202 -14.34 -7.64 -0.95
C PRO A 202 -14.52 -7.20 -2.41
N TRP A 203 -14.02 -7.97 -3.40
CA TRP A 203 -14.12 -7.66 -4.84
C TRP A 203 -14.36 -8.88 -5.74
#